data_226af9112ec083b53f0958109c4d7412
#
_entry.id   226af9112ec083b53f0958109c4d7412
#
_cell.length_a   1.000
_cell.length_b   1.000
_cell.length_c   1.000
_cell.angle_alpha   90.00
_cell.angle_beta   90.00
_cell.angle_gamma   90.00
#
_symmetry.space_group_name_H-M   'P 1'
#
loop_
_entity.id
_entity.type
_entity.pdbx_description
1 polymer ?
#
loop_
_entity_poly.entity_id
_entity_poly.type
_entity_poly.pdbx_seq_one_letter_code
_entity_poly.pdbx_strand_id
1 'polypeptide(L)'
;MNKARRIVNLADVPLKDNGDGKSFKAQVGRVGPMLGLTGLGCTLTVVPAGKRAYPFHRHHVFSELFYILSGSGEVRLDDRTLPVRAGDLIASPAGAEAHQIVNTGKDELRYLAISDMATVDVIDYPDSKKMGVAAGVKNGDLSTATYKAFGRVTPADYFDGEEPVQQPAAKLGTGSR
;
A
#
# COMPACT_ATOMS: atom_id res chain seq x y z
N MET A 1 11.23 -13.47 -21.46
CA MET A 1 11.26 -13.03 -20.05
C MET A 1 12.63 -12.47 -19.75
N ASN A 2 12.72 -11.21 -19.30
CA ASN A 2 14.01 -10.66 -18.88
C ASN A 2 14.50 -11.42 -17.64
N LYS A 3 15.74 -11.94 -17.68
CA LYS A 3 16.37 -12.63 -16.55
C LYS A 3 16.51 -11.65 -15.38
N ALA A 4 16.06 -12.03 -14.19
CA ALA A 4 16.22 -11.22 -12.98
C ALA A 4 17.70 -10.89 -12.73
N ARG A 5 17.98 -9.63 -12.42
CA ARG A 5 19.33 -9.17 -12.06
C ARG A 5 19.67 -9.61 -10.64
N ARG A 6 20.92 -9.83 -10.34
CA ARG A 6 21.40 -10.09 -8.96
C ARG A 6 21.85 -8.81 -8.26
N ILE A 7 22.15 -7.78 -9.03
CA ILE A 7 22.61 -6.49 -8.57
C ILE A 7 21.87 -5.41 -9.36
N VAL A 8 21.38 -4.41 -8.68
CA VAL A 8 20.77 -3.21 -9.26
C VAL A 8 21.37 -1.99 -8.56
N ASN A 9 21.91 -1.06 -9.34
CA ASN A 9 22.28 0.25 -8.82
C ASN A 9 21.03 1.12 -8.77
N LEU A 10 20.79 1.81 -7.66
CA LEU A 10 19.61 2.67 -7.48
C LEU A 10 19.58 3.86 -8.46
N ALA A 11 20.74 4.28 -8.97
CA ALA A 11 20.80 5.32 -10.01
C ALA A 11 20.23 4.86 -11.36
N ASP A 12 20.21 3.54 -11.60
CA ASP A 12 19.73 2.93 -12.85
C ASP A 12 18.26 2.49 -12.77
N VAL A 13 17.57 2.74 -11.63
CA VAL A 13 16.18 2.34 -11.44
C VAL A 13 15.27 3.31 -12.21
N PRO A 14 14.46 2.82 -13.17
CA PRO A 14 13.48 3.66 -13.85
C PRO A 14 12.44 4.20 -12.88
N LEU A 15 12.29 5.51 -12.84
CA LEU A 15 11.33 6.19 -11.99
C LEU A 15 10.08 6.55 -12.82
N LYS A 16 8.91 6.47 -12.16
CA LYS A 16 7.62 6.88 -12.71
C LYS A 16 6.96 7.85 -11.76
N ASP A 17 6.28 8.85 -12.30
CA ASP A 17 5.53 9.80 -11.50
C ASP A 17 4.40 9.11 -10.74
N ASN A 18 4.21 9.54 -9.49
CA ASN A 18 3.20 9.04 -8.57
C ASN A 18 2.58 10.22 -7.80
N GLY A 19 1.25 10.20 -7.65
CA GLY A 19 0.51 11.20 -6.89
C GLY A 19 -0.50 12.00 -7.72
N ASP A 20 -1.04 13.06 -7.11
CA ASP A 20 -2.04 13.97 -7.71
C ASP A 20 -1.40 15.22 -8.34
N GLY A 21 -0.08 15.32 -8.30
CA GLY A 21 0.70 16.47 -8.76
C GLY A 21 0.64 17.71 -7.86
N LYS A 22 -0.17 17.69 -6.80
CA LYS A 22 -0.38 18.80 -5.86
C LYS A 22 0.38 18.55 -4.56
N SER A 23 -0.29 18.04 -3.54
CA SER A 23 0.31 17.68 -2.26
C SER A 23 1.02 16.33 -2.33
N PHE A 24 0.49 15.40 -3.11
CA PHE A 24 1.08 14.10 -3.36
C PHE A 24 1.82 14.14 -4.69
N LYS A 25 3.15 14.18 -4.61
CA LYS A 25 4.02 14.17 -5.77
C LYS A 25 5.32 13.46 -5.41
N ALA A 26 5.60 12.40 -6.11
CA ALA A 26 6.83 11.62 -5.96
C ALA A 26 7.19 10.95 -7.28
N GLN A 27 8.41 10.43 -7.36
CA GLN A 27 8.80 9.47 -8.36
C GLN A 27 9.12 8.14 -7.69
N VAL A 28 8.65 7.05 -8.28
CA VAL A 28 8.70 5.71 -7.69
C VAL A 28 9.29 4.71 -8.66
N GLY A 29 10.28 3.95 -8.20
CA GLY A 29 10.94 2.90 -8.97
C GLY A 29 10.86 1.54 -8.27
N ARG A 30 10.31 0.52 -8.92
CA ARG A 30 10.14 -0.82 -8.36
C ARG A 30 11.42 -1.64 -8.49
N VAL A 31 12.20 -1.71 -7.40
CA VAL A 31 13.49 -2.44 -7.34
C VAL A 31 13.27 -3.95 -7.19
N GLY A 32 12.32 -4.36 -6.35
CA GLY A 32 12.05 -5.77 -6.07
C GLY A 32 11.88 -6.65 -7.32
N PRO A 33 11.00 -6.30 -8.28
CA PRO A 33 10.84 -7.05 -9.52
C PRO A 33 12.11 -7.11 -10.39
N MET A 34 12.94 -6.06 -10.38
CA MET A 34 14.22 -6.06 -11.11
C MET A 34 15.20 -7.11 -10.56
N LEU A 35 15.15 -7.33 -9.24
CA LEU A 35 15.93 -8.34 -8.52
C LEU A 35 15.28 -9.72 -8.51
N GLY A 36 14.04 -9.86 -9.04
CA GLY A 36 13.29 -11.10 -9.03
C GLY A 36 12.78 -11.52 -7.65
N LEU A 37 12.57 -10.56 -6.75
CA LEU A 37 12.02 -10.82 -5.42
C LEU A 37 10.51 -11.07 -5.52
N THR A 38 10.03 -12.10 -4.81
CA THR A 38 8.61 -12.48 -4.77
C THR A 38 7.99 -12.41 -3.37
N GLY A 39 8.81 -12.48 -2.32
CA GLY A 39 8.36 -12.41 -0.93
C GLY A 39 8.72 -11.10 -0.24
N LEU A 40 9.45 -10.22 -0.92
CA LEU A 40 9.90 -8.95 -0.38
C LEU A 40 9.68 -7.83 -1.40
N GLY A 41 8.93 -6.82 -1.03
CA GLY A 41 8.80 -5.56 -1.75
C GLY A 41 10.02 -4.68 -1.53
N CYS A 42 10.48 -4.01 -2.58
CA CYS A 42 11.49 -2.97 -2.48
C CYS A 42 11.21 -1.91 -3.54
N THR A 43 11.05 -0.67 -3.10
CA THR A 43 10.70 0.48 -3.95
C THR A 43 11.61 1.66 -3.60
N LEU A 44 12.24 2.25 -4.62
CA LEU A 44 12.90 3.55 -4.49
C LEU A 44 11.85 4.64 -4.65
N THR A 45 11.78 5.54 -3.67
CA THR A 45 10.87 6.69 -3.67
C THR A 45 11.68 7.97 -3.59
N VAL A 46 11.36 8.93 -4.46
CA VAL A 46 11.97 10.26 -4.52
C VAL A 46 10.87 11.30 -4.37
N VAL A 47 10.94 12.11 -3.34
CA VAL A 47 9.91 13.09 -2.97
C VAL A 47 10.48 14.50 -3.06
N PRO A 48 9.95 15.38 -3.91
CA PRO A 48 10.37 16.77 -3.99
C PRO A 48 10.10 17.54 -2.68
N ALA A 49 10.81 18.64 -2.47
CA ALA A 49 10.63 19.52 -1.31
C ALA A 49 9.15 19.93 -1.12
N GLY A 50 8.67 19.87 0.12
CA GLY A 50 7.30 20.22 0.50
C GLY A 50 6.23 19.19 0.07
N LYS A 51 6.62 18.01 -0.43
CA LYS A 51 5.70 16.99 -0.95
C LYS A 51 5.73 15.73 -0.09
N ARG A 52 4.81 14.81 -0.44
CA ARG A 52 4.68 13.47 0.14
C ARG A 52 4.33 12.48 -0.96
N ALA A 53 4.75 11.23 -0.79
CA ALA A 53 4.49 10.19 -1.81
C ALA A 53 3.10 9.55 -1.65
N TYR A 54 2.67 9.36 -0.41
CA TYR A 54 1.47 8.61 -0.07
C TYR A 54 0.62 9.33 0.98
N PRO A 55 -0.70 9.04 1.05
CA PRO A 55 -1.56 9.50 2.15
C PRO A 55 -1.08 8.99 3.50
N PHE A 56 -1.57 9.60 4.58
CA PHE A 56 -1.43 9.07 5.93
C PHE A 56 -2.24 7.77 6.03
N HIS A 57 -1.58 6.64 6.32
CA HIS A 57 -2.19 5.31 6.24
C HIS A 57 -1.50 4.31 7.16
N ARG A 58 -2.18 3.18 7.38
CA ARG A 58 -1.69 2.02 8.11
C ARG A 58 -2.05 0.75 7.35
N HIS A 59 -1.11 -0.17 7.29
CA HIS A 59 -1.33 -1.53 6.80
C HIS A 59 -1.67 -2.46 7.97
N HIS A 60 -2.70 -3.29 7.81
CA HIS A 60 -3.10 -4.25 8.85
C HIS A 60 -2.45 -5.62 8.70
N VAL A 61 -1.90 -5.93 7.54
CA VAL A 61 -1.44 -7.29 7.22
C VAL A 61 0.07 -7.35 7.02
N PHE A 62 0.68 -6.40 6.35
CA PHE A 62 2.12 -6.43 6.15
C PHE A 62 2.85 -5.27 6.84
N SER A 63 4.13 -5.50 7.13
CA SER A 63 5.01 -4.52 7.74
C SER A 63 5.80 -3.78 6.68
N GLU A 64 6.14 -2.53 6.96
CA GLU A 64 7.03 -1.73 6.13
C GLU A 64 8.26 -1.28 6.92
N LEU A 65 9.37 -1.17 6.22
CA LEU A 65 10.62 -0.60 6.68
C LEU A 65 11.08 0.43 5.67
N PHE A 66 11.34 1.65 6.12
CA PHE A 66 11.88 2.69 5.27
C PHE A 66 13.34 2.98 5.65
N TYR A 67 14.20 3.11 4.65
CA TYR A 67 15.59 3.53 4.84
C TYR A 67 15.82 4.83 4.09
N ILE A 68 16.13 5.89 4.83
CA ILE A 68 16.40 7.22 4.26
C ILE A 68 17.79 7.23 3.63
N LEU A 69 17.85 7.39 2.31
CA LEU A 69 19.08 7.40 1.53
C LEU A 69 19.75 8.78 1.52
N SER A 70 18.92 9.82 1.31
CA SER A 70 19.41 11.21 1.26
C SER A 70 18.25 12.19 1.52
N GLY A 71 18.60 13.43 1.84
CA GLY A 71 17.65 14.46 2.22
C GLY A 71 17.25 14.38 3.69
N SER A 72 16.24 15.16 4.05
CA SER A 72 15.64 15.20 5.38
C SER A 72 14.16 15.51 5.27
N GLY A 73 13.41 15.18 6.31
CA GLY A 73 11.98 15.39 6.36
C GLY A 73 11.41 15.01 7.71
N GLU A 74 10.19 14.55 7.72
CA GLU A 74 9.48 14.10 8.91
C GLU A 74 8.70 12.83 8.61
N VAL A 75 8.58 11.95 9.61
CA VAL A 75 7.57 10.91 9.66
C VAL A 75 6.48 11.32 10.63
N ARG A 76 5.25 11.46 10.12
CA ARG A 76 4.04 11.62 10.92
C ARG A 76 3.55 10.25 11.33
N LEU A 77 3.28 10.07 12.61
CA LEU A 77 2.63 8.92 13.25
C LEU A 77 1.27 9.35 13.81
N ASP A 78 0.52 8.45 14.47
CA ASP A 78 -0.84 8.77 14.95
C ASP A 78 -0.89 10.04 15.85
N ASP A 79 0.00 10.15 16.82
CA ASP A 79 -0.01 11.19 17.85
C ASP A 79 1.21 12.12 17.84
N ARG A 80 2.19 11.84 16.96
CA ARG A 80 3.46 12.57 16.93
C ARG A 80 4.06 12.66 15.53
N THR A 81 4.99 13.60 15.39
CA THR A 81 5.83 13.75 14.20
C THR A 81 7.29 13.73 14.64
N LEU A 82 8.11 12.96 13.95
CA LEU A 82 9.53 12.81 14.24
C LEU A 82 10.36 13.25 13.03
N PRO A 83 11.44 14.01 13.25
CA PRO A 83 12.36 14.36 12.16
C PRO A 83 13.11 13.12 11.67
N VAL A 84 13.37 13.07 10.35
CA VAL A 84 14.15 12.02 9.71
C VAL A 84 15.22 12.58 8.79
N ARG A 85 16.34 11.88 8.67
CA ARG A 85 17.48 12.25 7.86
C ARG A 85 18.17 11.03 7.25
N ALA A 86 19.08 11.27 6.34
CA ALA A 86 19.89 10.19 5.74
C ALA A 86 20.52 9.28 6.79
N GLY A 87 20.39 7.98 6.60
CA GLY A 87 20.84 6.92 7.49
C GLY A 87 19.77 6.40 8.46
N ASP A 88 18.64 7.09 8.62
CA ASP A 88 17.56 6.64 9.50
C ASP A 88 16.81 5.44 8.93
N LEU A 89 16.38 4.55 9.82
CA LEU A 89 15.43 3.46 9.56
C LEU A 89 14.12 3.77 10.29
N ILE A 90 13.01 3.63 9.58
CA ILE A 90 11.67 3.83 10.12
C ILE A 90 10.93 2.51 9.98
N ALA A 91 10.42 1.95 11.08
CA ALA A 91 9.60 0.74 11.07
C ALA A 91 8.12 1.09 11.16
N SER A 92 7.30 0.42 10.36
CA SER A 92 5.85 0.44 10.41
C SER A 92 5.34 -1.01 10.44
N PRO A 93 5.28 -1.64 11.63
CA PRO A 93 4.77 -3.00 11.76
C PRO A 93 3.29 -3.10 11.39
N ALA A 94 2.87 -4.27 10.90
CA ALA A 94 1.48 -4.55 10.58
C ALA A 94 0.54 -4.25 11.77
N GLY A 95 -0.55 -3.52 11.53
CA GLY A 95 -1.52 -3.14 12.54
C GLY A 95 -1.04 -2.11 13.57
N ALA A 96 0.19 -1.59 13.44
CA ALA A 96 0.71 -0.54 14.32
C ALA A 96 0.13 0.85 13.95
N GLU A 97 0.84 1.92 14.32
CA GLU A 97 0.44 3.30 14.05
C GLU A 97 0.36 3.61 12.55
N ALA A 98 -0.58 4.46 12.15
CA ALA A 98 -0.56 5.02 10.82
C ALA A 98 0.68 5.90 10.63
N HIS A 99 1.17 5.98 9.40
CA HIS A 99 2.38 6.70 9.08
C HIS A 99 2.28 7.48 7.76
N GLN A 100 3.09 8.53 7.65
CA GLN A 100 3.29 9.29 6.44
C GLN A 100 4.66 9.96 6.46
N ILE A 101 5.46 9.74 5.44
CA ILE A 101 6.73 10.45 5.26
C ILE A 101 6.47 11.73 4.44
N VAL A 102 6.91 12.85 4.99
CA VAL A 102 6.78 14.19 4.39
C VAL A 102 8.16 14.77 4.18
N ASN A 103 8.44 15.25 2.99
CA ASN A 103 9.66 16.01 2.76
C ASN A 103 9.45 17.45 3.23
N THR A 104 9.95 17.79 4.41
CA THR A 104 9.98 19.15 4.98
C THR A 104 11.32 19.85 4.74
N GLY A 105 12.26 19.14 4.10
CA GLY A 105 13.57 19.69 3.71
C GLY A 105 13.50 20.56 2.46
N LYS A 106 14.68 21.05 2.03
CA LYS A 106 14.82 21.91 0.84
C LYS A 106 15.17 21.13 -0.42
N ASP A 107 15.78 19.95 -0.25
CA ASP A 107 16.23 19.07 -1.31
C ASP A 107 15.29 17.87 -1.46
N GLU A 108 15.51 17.02 -2.47
CA GLU A 108 14.78 15.77 -2.62
C GLU A 108 15.02 14.84 -1.43
N LEU A 109 13.96 14.30 -0.88
CA LEU A 109 14.01 13.20 0.07
C LEU A 109 13.93 11.87 -0.67
N ARG A 110 14.97 11.05 -0.54
CA ARG A 110 15.07 9.74 -1.21
C ARG A 110 15.10 8.64 -0.17
N TYR A 111 14.27 7.62 -0.35
CA TYR A 111 14.24 6.46 0.56
C TYR A 111 13.88 5.18 -0.16
N LEU A 112 14.30 4.05 0.42
CA LEU A 112 13.77 2.74 0.09
C LEU A 112 12.56 2.46 0.98
N ALA A 113 11.46 2.01 0.38
CA ALA A 113 10.36 1.36 1.07
C ALA A 113 10.49 -0.15 0.84
N ILE A 114 10.60 -0.90 1.93
CA ILE A 114 10.77 -2.34 1.93
C ILE A 114 9.58 -2.92 2.70
N SER A 115 8.93 -3.93 2.17
CA SER A 115 7.78 -4.57 2.81
C SER A 115 7.82 -6.07 2.64
N ASP A 116 7.28 -6.80 3.57
CA ASP A 116 6.86 -8.17 3.30
C ASP A 116 5.70 -8.14 2.30
N MET A 117 5.51 -9.24 1.56
CA MET A 117 4.59 -9.28 0.43
C MET A 117 3.42 -10.21 0.75
N ALA A 118 2.36 -9.67 1.30
CA ALA A 118 1.10 -10.39 1.46
C ALA A 118 0.28 -10.38 0.16
N THR A 119 -0.53 -11.42 -0.04
CA THR A 119 -1.49 -11.48 -1.16
C THR A 119 -2.80 -10.77 -0.87
N VAL A 120 -3.01 -10.39 0.38
CA VAL A 120 -4.17 -9.64 0.88
C VAL A 120 -3.66 -8.51 1.76
N ASP A 121 -4.28 -7.36 1.68
CA ASP A 121 -4.06 -6.27 2.62
C ASP A 121 -5.34 -5.50 2.92
N VAL A 122 -5.41 -5.00 4.13
CA VAL A 122 -6.43 -4.05 4.58
C VAL A 122 -5.69 -2.79 5.02
N ILE A 123 -6.06 -1.67 4.44
CA ILE A 123 -5.40 -0.39 4.66
C ILE A 123 -6.42 0.61 5.18
N ASP A 124 -6.16 1.29 6.27
CA ASP A 124 -6.97 2.44 6.65
C ASP A 124 -6.25 3.77 6.42
N TYR A 125 -7.03 4.79 6.15
CA TYR A 125 -6.61 6.15 5.85
C TYR A 125 -7.28 7.11 6.84
N PRO A 126 -6.69 7.37 8.01
CA PRO A 126 -7.35 8.10 9.09
C PRO A 126 -7.83 9.50 8.68
N ASP A 127 -7.04 10.26 7.91
CA ASP A 127 -7.40 11.62 7.49
C ASP A 127 -8.67 11.67 6.64
N SER A 128 -8.88 10.69 5.78
CA SER A 128 -10.02 10.65 4.85
C SER A 128 -11.12 9.68 5.28
N LYS A 129 -10.92 8.96 6.40
CA LYS A 129 -11.83 7.93 6.91
C LYS A 129 -12.19 6.88 5.86
N LYS A 130 -11.24 6.54 5.00
CA LYS A 130 -11.38 5.48 4.00
C LYS A 130 -10.70 4.22 4.47
N MET A 131 -11.17 3.10 3.96
CA MET A 131 -10.48 1.83 3.96
C MET A 131 -10.15 1.41 2.53
N GLY A 132 -9.04 0.74 2.36
CA GLY A 132 -8.66 0.01 1.16
C GLY A 132 -8.58 -1.47 1.48
N VAL A 133 -9.10 -2.30 0.60
CA VAL A 133 -8.93 -3.76 0.65
C VAL A 133 -8.42 -4.22 -0.69
N ALA A 134 -7.40 -5.06 -0.68
CA ALA A 134 -6.88 -5.71 -1.87
C ALA A 134 -6.64 -7.18 -1.59
N ALA A 135 -7.06 -8.06 -2.51
CA ALA A 135 -6.84 -9.50 -2.40
C ALA A 135 -6.35 -10.08 -3.74
N GLY A 136 -5.60 -11.16 -3.69
CA GLY A 136 -5.01 -11.78 -4.87
C GLY A 136 -3.89 -10.95 -5.50
N VAL A 137 -3.25 -10.10 -4.71
CA VAL A 137 -2.11 -9.28 -5.16
C VAL A 137 -0.90 -10.15 -5.43
N LYS A 138 -0.27 -9.99 -6.59
CA LYS A 138 0.94 -10.73 -6.98
C LYS A 138 2.14 -9.78 -6.99
N ASN A 139 3.20 -10.17 -6.29
CA ASN A 139 4.46 -9.41 -6.23
C ASN A 139 4.28 -7.92 -5.88
N GLY A 140 3.35 -7.59 -4.96
CA GLY A 140 3.04 -6.22 -4.55
C GLY A 140 2.48 -5.32 -5.66
N ASP A 141 2.00 -5.90 -6.73
CA ASP A 141 1.39 -5.15 -7.82
C ASP A 141 -0.13 -5.13 -7.65
N LEU A 142 -0.65 -4.04 -7.10
CA LEU A 142 -2.08 -3.83 -6.91
C LEU A 142 -2.90 -3.90 -8.20
N SER A 143 -2.28 -3.78 -9.38
CA SER A 143 -2.97 -3.96 -10.66
C SER A 143 -3.34 -5.41 -10.92
N THR A 144 -2.68 -6.36 -10.24
CA THR A 144 -2.94 -7.81 -10.35
C THR A 144 -3.99 -8.31 -9.37
N ALA A 145 -4.46 -7.46 -8.46
CA ALA A 145 -5.45 -7.84 -7.46
C ALA A 145 -6.72 -8.41 -8.11
N THR A 146 -7.19 -9.54 -7.61
CA THR A 146 -8.48 -10.14 -8.03
C THR A 146 -9.67 -9.40 -7.42
N TYR A 147 -9.46 -8.74 -6.29
CA TYR A 147 -10.40 -7.84 -5.65
C TYR A 147 -9.67 -6.60 -5.14
N LYS A 148 -10.21 -5.43 -5.41
CA LYS A 148 -9.70 -4.17 -4.90
C LYS A 148 -10.84 -3.17 -4.71
N ALA A 149 -10.96 -2.64 -3.51
CA ALA A 149 -11.94 -1.61 -3.17
C ALA A 149 -11.31 -0.52 -2.30
N PHE A 150 -11.71 0.72 -2.53
CA PHE A 150 -11.43 1.85 -1.64
C PHE A 150 -12.74 2.57 -1.37
N GLY A 151 -13.10 2.71 -0.11
CA GLY A 151 -14.38 3.30 0.28
C GLY A 151 -14.43 3.67 1.75
N ARG A 152 -15.56 4.23 2.17
CA ARG A 152 -15.91 4.36 3.57
C ARG A 152 -16.80 3.20 3.96
N VAL A 153 -16.44 2.50 5.03
CA VAL A 153 -17.18 1.35 5.54
C VAL A 153 -18.23 1.86 6.53
N THR A 154 -19.46 1.45 6.33
CA THR A 154 -20.55 1.60 7.31
C THR A 154 -20.69 0.26 8.03
N PRO A 155 -20.59 0.23 9.37
CA PRO A 155 -20.86 -1.00 10.12
C PRO A 155 -22.28 -1.51 9.83
N ALA A 156 -22.41 -2.82 9.71
CA ALA A 156 -23.67 -3.52 9.55
C ALA A 156 -23.60 -4.79 10.39
N ASP A 157 -24.76 -5.31 10.82
CA ASP A 157 -24.81 -6.63 11.44
C ASP A 157 -24.54 -7.72 10.41
N TYR A 158 -24.05 -8.87 10.86
CA TYR A 158 -23.61 -9.95 9.97
C TYR A 158 -24.72 -10.43 9.01
N PHE A 159 -25.97 -10.41 9.45
CA PHE A 159 -27.13 -10.83 8.66
C PHE A 159 -27.93 -9.67 8.06
N ASP A 160 -27.45 -8.44 8.18
CA ASP A 160 -28.14 -7.27 7.65
C ASP A 160 -28.22 -7.33 6.12
N GLY A 161 -29.45 -7.30 5.59
CA GLY A 161 -29.72 -7.40 4.16
C GLY A 161 -29.70 -8.81 3.58
N GLU A 162 -29.49 -9.85 4.41
CA GLU A 162 -29.54 -11.24 3.96
C GLU A 162 -30.98 -11.77 4.01
N GLU A 163 -31.61 -11.92 2.86
CA GLU A 163 -32.96 -12.46 2.73
C GLU A 163 -32.95 -14.01 2.84
N PRO A 164 -34.01 -14.60 3.45
CA PRO A 164 -34.18 -16.05 3.45
C PRO A 164 -34.24 -16.60 2.01
N VAL A 165 -33.47 -17.63 1.73
CA VAL A 165 -33.51 -18.30 0.43
C VAL A 165 -34.93 -18.84 0.19
N GLN A 166 -35.67 -18.27 -0.76
CA GLN A 166 -36.96 -18.83 -1.19
C GLN A 166 -36.69 -20.22 -1.78
N GLN A 167 -37.16 -21.26 -1.10
CA GLN A 167 -37.10 -22.60 -1.66
C GLN A 167 -37.93 -22.59 -2.97
N PRO A 168 -37.39 -23.13 -4.08
CA PRO A 168 -38.18 -23.27 -5.29
C PRO A 168 -39.42 -24.14 -4.96
N ALA A 169 -40.61 -23.64 -5.32
CA ALA A 169 -41.86 -24.31 -5.14
C ALA A 169 -41.73 -25.77 -5.63
N ALA A 170 -42.00 -26.73 -4.79
CA ALA A 170 -42.00 -28.13 -5.15
C ALA A 170 -42.98 -28.30 -6.34
N LYS A 171 -42.46 -28.75 -7.48
CA LYS A 171 -43.32 -29.14 -8.62
C LYS A 171 -44.15 -30.32 -8.14
N LEU A 172 -45.43 -30.04 -7.83
CA LEU A 172 -46.45 -31.09 -7.68
C LEU A 172 -46.47 -31.89 -8.99
N GLY A 173 -45.92 -33.10 -8.92
CA GLY A 173 -46.00 -34.04 -10.01
C GLY A 173 -47.51 -34.34 -10.31
N THR A 174 -47.97 -33.91 -11.49
CA THR A 174 -49.24 -34.40 -11.99
C THR A 174 -49.08 -35.86 -12.32
N GLY A 175 -49.47 -36.72 -11.37
CA GLY A 175 -49.68 -38.12 -11.64
C GLY A 175 -50.85 -38.28 -12.56
N SER A 176 -50.62 -38.62 -13.81
CA SER A 176 -51.64 -39.15 -14.73
C SER A 176 -51.79 -40.65 -14.45
N ARG A 177 -53.02 -41.02 -14.15
CA ARG A 177 -53.46 -42.41 -14.15
C ARG A 177 -53.56 -42.97 -15.57
#